data_24aba634f018b7d6ac24f84b92b9da5b
#
_entry.id   24aba634f018b7d6ac24f84b92b9da5b
#
_cell.length_a   1.000
_cell.length_b   1.000
_cell.length_c   1.000
_cell.angle_alpha   90.00
_cell.angle_beta   90.00
_cell.angle_gamma   90.00
#
_symmetry.space_group_name_H-M   'P 1'
#
loop_
_entity.id
_entity.type
_entity.pdbx_description
1 polymer ?
#
loop_
_entity_poly.entity_id
_entity_poly.type
_entity_poly.pdbx_seq_one_letter_code
_entity_poly.pdbx_strand_id
1 'polypeptide(L)'
;MSLTLGELLEAIKQHSDAPTMAVKVLPAILAYVGAENGSLILLSGDRVVHKVLATKETFAQVSEHKLQTVLADGLAGWALRHRQGGLASNAEMDERWVSMGPPSIASAMVVPMMSRDTVIGLLSFHHSTRGKFRERDLANAAELAHAIAPLFDIALLTESTLDSLVRLCRSAINPSAVIDWQGNVKVVNGEMEKLDIAWEGVNFSQSLLPRELNVVTIQQCEWEGPRKLSSLPFNAHAVPFRGFGVWIQLTAF
;
A
#
# COMPACT_ATOMS: atom_id res chain seq x y z
N MET A 1 9.30 -15.42 -22.54
CA MET A 1 7.88 -15.01 -22.70
C MET A 1 7.77 -13.59 -22.20
N SER A 2 7.29 -12.67 -23.01
CA SER A 2 7.02 -11.30 -22.54
C SER A 2 5.68 -11.29 -21.80
N LEU A 3 5.69 -10.83 -20.56
CA LEU A 3 4.48 -10.65 -19.78
C LEU A 3 3.57 -9.63 -20.47
N THR A 4 2.30 -9.90 -20.56
CA THR A 4 1.31 -8.93 -21.03
C THR A 4 0.88 -8.00 -19.91
N LEU A 5 0.39 -6.81 -20.25
CA LEU A 5 -0.15 -5.88 -19.26
C LEU A 5 -1.31 -6.52 -18.45
N GLY A 6 -2.15 -7.33 -19.11
CA GLY A 6 -3.24 -8.04 -18.46
C GLY A 6 -2.76 -9.01 -17.38
N GLU A 7 -1.75 -9.84 -17.68
CA GLU A 7 -1.16 -10.76 -16.69
C GLU A 7 -0.53 -10.02 -15.51
N LEU A 8 0.10 -8.87 -15.77
CA LEU A 8 0.64 -8.02 -14.71
C LEU A 8 -0.45 -7.46 -13.80
N LEU A 9 -1.54 -6.96 -14.37
CA LEU A 9 -2.69 -6.45 -13.61
C LEU A 9 -3.35 -7.53 -12.76
N GLU A 10 -3.48 -8.74 -13.28
CA GLU A 10 -4.02 -9.87 -12.52
C GLU A 10 -3.08 -10.28 -11.37
N ALA A 11 -1.77 -10.25 -11.58
CA ALA A 11 -0.81 -10.50 -10.51
C ALA A 11 -0.89 -9.45 -9.38
N ILE A 12 -1.12 -8.18 -9.72
CA ILE A 12 -1.29 -7.10 -8.75
C ILE A 12 -2.53 -7.32 -7.88
N LYS A 13 -3.66 -7.68 -8.48
CA LYS A 13 -4.95 -7.88 -7.79
C LYS A 13 -4.94 -9.00 -6.73
N GLN A 14 -3.97 -9.91 -6.79
CA GLN A 14 -3.85 -11.00 -5.82
C GLN A 14 -3.34 -10.56 -4.45
N HIS A 15 -2.89 -9.31 -4.31
CA HIS A 15 -2.32 -8.77 -3.07
C HIS A 15 -3.17 -7.62 -2.55
N SER A 16 -3.35 -7.59 -1.23
CA SER A 16 -4.25 -6.63 -0.56
C SER A 16 -3.52 -5.46 0.09
N ASP A 17 -2.22 -5.60 0.35
CA ASP A 17 -1.41 -4.55 0.96
C ASP A 17 -0.35 -4.02 0.00
N ALA A 18 -0.08 -2.71 0.08
CA ALA A 18 0.79 -2.02 -0.84
C ALA A 18 2.25 -2.48 -0.80
N PRO A 19 2.87 -2.80 0.36
CA PRO A 19 4.24 -3.32 0.42
C PRO A 19 4.39 -4.67 -0.26
N THR A 20 3.53 -5.63 0.05
CA THR A 20 3.56 -6.97 -0.57
C THR A 20 3.33 -6.87 -2.08
N MET A 21 2.35 -6.07 -2.49
CA MET A 21 2.08 -5.76 -3.89
C MET A 21 3.33 -5.22 -4.58
N ALA A 22 3.98 -4.21 -4.00
CA ALA A 22 5.18 -3.59 -4.56
C ALA A 22 6.33 -4.59 -4.74
N VAL A 23 6.62 -5.41 -3.71
CA VAL A 23 7.67 -6.42 -3.75
C VAL A 23 7.42 -7.47 -4.83
N LYS A 24 6.19 -7.97 -4.93
CA LYS A 24 5.83 -9.04 -5.86
C LYS A 24 5.77 -8.57 -7.31
N VAL A 25 5.33 -7.34 -7.54
CA VAL A 25 5.03 -6.81 -8.87
C VAL A 25 6.23 -6.14 -9.52
N LEU A 26 7.12 -5.51 -8.75
CA LEU A 26 8.25 -4.78 -9.31
C LEU A 26 9.13 -5.63 -10.26
N PRO A 27 9.50 -6.88 -9.95
CA PRO A 27 10.27 -7.71 -10.88
C PRO A 27 9.56 -7.93 -12.23
N ALA A 28 8.25 -8.12 -12.21
CA ALA A 28 7.43 -8.29 -13.40
C ALA A 28 7.35 -6.99 -14.22
N ILE A 29 7.22 -5.84 -13.56
CA ILE A 29 7.27 -4.51 -14.19
C ILE A 29 8.62 -4.28 -14.88
N LEU A 30 9.72 -4.58 -14.19
CA LEU A 30 11.06 -4.44 -14.77
C LEU A 30 11.25 -5.31 -16.01
N ALA A 31 10.79 -6.56 -15.95
CA ALA A 31 10.84 -7.48 -17.10
C ALA A 31 9.97 -6.98 -18.26
N TYR A 32 8.79 -6.47 -18.00
CA TYR A 32 7.88 -5.90 -19.01
C TYR A 32 8.50 -4.73 -19.75
N VAL A 33 9.17 -3.82 -19.02
CA VAL A 33 9.82 -2.63 -19.59
C VAL A 33 11.19 -2.95 -20.20
N GLY A 34 11.79 -4.07 -19.84
CA GLY A 34 13.15 -4.46 -20.26
C GLY A 34 14.24 -3.70 -19.50
N ALA A 35 13.98 -3.36 -18.24
CA ALA A 35 14.92 -2.76 -17.33
C ALA A 35 15.74 -3.82 -16.58
N GLU A 36 16.98 -3.49 -16.25
CA GLU A 36 17.84 -4.37 -15.43
C GLU A 36 17.58 -4.21 -13.95
N ASN A 37 17.33 -2.98 -13.52
CA ASN A 37 17.12 -2.60 -12.15
C ASN A 37 16.03 -1.54 -12.09
N GLY A 38 15.47 -1.33 -10.91
CA GLY A 38 14.53 -0.26 -10.71
C GLY A 38 14.02 -0.16 -9.29
N SER A 39 13.17 0.80 -9.08
CA SER A 39 12.52 1.00 -7.78
C SER A 39 11.08 1.41 -7.93
N LEU A 40 10.30 1.06 -6.92
CA LEU A 40 8.96 1.57 -6.71
C LEU A 40 8.94 2.28 -5.36
N ILE A 41 8.60 3.56 -5.38
CA ILE A 41 8.45 4.39 -4.19
C ILE A 41 6.97 4.75 -4.10
N LEU A 42 6.32 4.45 -2.98
CA LEU A 42 4.95 4.84 -2.71
C LEU A 42 4.92 6.03 -1.76
N LEU A 43 4.02 6.95 -2.02
CA LEU A 43 3.89 8.22 -1.33
C LEU A 43 2.50 8.34 -0.71
N SER A 44 2.43 8.95 0.47
CA SER A 44 1.18 9.44 1.07
C SER A 44 1.37 10.93 1.36
N GLY A 45 0.77 11.77 0.51
CA GLY A 45 1.12 13.18 0.44
C GLY A 45 2.59 13.35 0.07
N ASP A 46 3.34 14.14 0.84
CA ASP A 46 4.77 14.39 0.61
C ASP A 46 5.69 13.36 1.30
N ARG A 47 5.12 12.34 1.93
CA ARG A 47 5.89 11.34 2.69
C ARG A 47 6.05 10.05 1.89
N VAL A 48 7.27 9.51 1.90
CA VAL A 48 7.52 8.13 1.45
C VAL A 48 6.97 7.19 2.50
N VAL A 49 6.00 6.36 2.12
CA VAL A 49 5.42 5.34 3.00
C VAL A 49 6.03 3.97 2.75
N HIS A 50 6.27 3.64 1.48
CA HIS A 50 6.92 2.38 1.12
C HIS A 50 7.95 2.59 0.03
N LYS A 51 9.01 1.79 0.09
CA LYS A 51 10.07 1.79 -0.91
C LYS A 51 10.55 0.38 -1.17
N VAL A 52 10.51 0.01 -2.42
CA VAL A 52 11.03 -1.27 -2.90
C VAL A 52 12.06 -0.99 -3.99
N LEU A 53 13.22 -1.62 -3.84
CA LEU A 53 14.26 -1.65 -4.86
C LEU A 53 14.42 -3.08 -5.34
N ALA A 54 14.39 -3.29 -6.63
CA ALA A 54 14.72 -4.56 -7.23
C ALA A 54 15.96 -4.38 -8.12
N THR A 55 16.96 -5.20 -7.85
CA THR A 55 18.11 -5.42 -8.72
C THR A 55 18.07 -6.86 -9.20
N LYS A 56 18.83 -7.19 -10.24
CA LYS A 56 18.94 -8.60 -10.71
C LYS A 56 19.40 -9.56 -9.62
N GLU A 57 20.05 -9.05 -8.56
CA GLU A 57 20.73 -9.87 -7.58
C GLU A 57 20.20 -9.71 -6.15
N THR A 58 19.57 -8.59 -5.77
CA THR A 58 19.16 -8.37 -4.37
C THR A 58 18.20 -7.19 -4.19
N PHE A 59 17.31 -7.28 -3.21
CA PHE A 59 16.61 -6.11 -2.68
C PHE A 59 17.60 -5.33 -1.80
N ALA A 60 18.04 -4.16 -2.25
CA ALA A 60 18.96 -3.32 -1.49
C ALA A 60 18.22 -2.30 -0.64
N GLN A 61 18.64 -2.14 0.61
CA GLN A 61 18.19 -1.01 1.42
C GLN A 61 19.00 0.22 1.06
N VAL A 62 18.35 1.29 0.65
CA VAL A 62 18.96 2.61 0.48
C VAL A 62 18.69 3.42 1.73
N SER A 63 19.71 4.12 2.24
CA SER A 63 19.53 4.97 3.41
C SER A 63 18.51 6.10 3.14
N GLU A 64 17.81 6.50 4.18
CA GLU A 64 16.82 7.57 4.09
C GLU A 64 17.41 8.88 3.54
N HIS A 65 18.61 9.22 3.96
CA HIS A 65 19.32 10.40 3.47
C HIS A 65 19.54 10.38 1.94
N LYS A 66 19.97 9.24 1.38
CA LYS A 66 20.14 9.09 -0.07
C LYS A 66 18.81 9.20 -0.81
N LEU A 67 17.74 8.66 -0.22
CA LEU A 67 16.41 8.77 -0.77
C LEU A 67 15.94 10.23 -0.82
N GLN A 68 16.14 10.96 0.27
CA GLN A 68 15.83 12.39 0.32
C GLN A 68 16.58 13.17 -0.74
N THR A 69 17.89 12.92 -0.94
CA THR A 69 18.67 13.56 -2.01
C THR A 69 18.10 13.29 -3.40
N VAL A 70 17.73 12.03 -3.67
CA VAL A 70 17.13 11.63 -4.97
C VAL A 70 15.77 12.30 -5.21
N LEU A 71 14.98 12.46 -4.15
CA LEU A 71 13.67 13.13 -4.25
C LEU A 71 13.80 14.67 -4.27
N ALA A 72 14.85 15.24 -3.70
CA ALA A 72 15.10 16.68 -3.77
C ALA A 72 15.68 17.08 -5.14
N ASP A 73 16.79 16.48 -5.53
CA ASP A 73 17.63 16.96 -6.64
C ASP A 73 17.66 16.00 -7.84
N GLY A 74 17.19 14.76 -7.65
CA GLY A 74 17.28 13.73 -8.66
C GLY A 74 16.17 13.73 -9.71
N LEU A 75 16.33 12.87 -10.74
CA LEU A 75 15.33 12.64 -11.79
C LEU A 75 13.97 12.24 -11.21
N ALA A 76 13.95 11.46 -10.11
CA ALA A 76 12.73 11.09 -9.40
C ALA A 76 12.04 12.31 -8.78
N GLY A 77 12.79 13.20 -8.15
CA GLY A 77 12.26 14.45 -7.62
C GLY A 77 11.78 15.40 -8.72
N TRP A 78 12.47 15.42 -9.86
CA TRP A 78 12.01 16.18 -11.03
C TRP A 78 10.65 15.64 -11.51
N ALA A 79 10.53 14.32 -11.70
CA ALA A 79 9.29 13.68 -12.13
C ALA A 79 8.13 13.92 -11.15
N LEU A 80 8.41 13.91 -9.84
CA LEU A 80 7.44 14.21 -8.78
C LEU A 80 6.91 15.65 -8.90
N ARG A 81 7.82 16.63 -8.97
CA ARG A 81 7.44 18.06 -9.02
C ARG A 81 6.72 18.44 -10.31
N HIS A 82 7.13 17.88 -11.44
CA HIS A 82 6.54 18.20 -12.75
C HIS A 82 5.37 17.28 -13.11
N ARG A 83 5.12 16.23 -12.33
CA ARG A 83 4.06 15.22 -12.59
C ARG A 83 4.17 14.62 -13.98
N GLN A 84 5.39 14.47 -14.47
CA GLN A 84 5.71 13.98 -15.80
C GLN A 84 6.83 12.96 -15.75
N GLY A 85 6.83 12.07 -16.73
CA GLY A 85 7.92 11.13 -16.89
C GLY A 85 9.21 11.83 -17.27
N GLY A 86 10.32 11.42 -16.67
CA GLY A 86 11.67 11.91 -16.96
C GLY A 86 12.53 10.81 -17.59
N LEU A 87 13.25 11.14 -18.65
CA LEU A 87 14.17 10.26 -19.34
C LEU A 87 15.60 10.83 -19.26
N ALA A 88 16.55 10.00 -18.82
CA ALA A 88 17.98 10.22 -18.88
C ALA A 88 18.62 9.14 -19.77
N SER A 89 18.66 9.38 -21.09
CA SER A 89 19.24 8.45 -22.06
C SER A 89 20.75 8.25 -21.86
N ASN A 90 21.40 9.25 -21.27
CA ASN A 90 22.78 9.22 -20.80
C ASN A 90 22.79 9.76 -19.36
N ALA A 91 22.72 8.86 -18.38
CA ALA A 91 22.63 9.24 -16.98
C ALA A 91 23.85 10.05 -16.49
N GLU A 92 25.05 9.77 -17.00
CA GLU A 92 26.27 10.48 -16.61
C GLU A 92 26.28 11.97 -17.05
N MET A 93 25.53 12.32 -18.08
CA MET A 93 25.45 13.66 -18.65
C MET A 93 24.15 14.40 -18.28
N ASP A 94 23.25 13.77 -17.58
CA ASP A 94 21.98 14.36 -17.18
C ASP A 94 22.14 15.00 -15.79
N GLU A 95 22.01 16.31 -15.71
CA GLU A 95 22.16 17.06 -14.46
C GLU A 95 21.16 16.66 -13.37
N ARG A 96 20.05 16.06 -13.78
CA ARG A 96 19.02 15.52 -12.86
C ARG A 96 19.39 14.13 -12.32
N TRP A 97 20.48 13.52 -12.82
CA TRP A 97 20.86 12.18 -12.36
C TRP A 97 21.71 12.22 -11.12
N VAL A 98 21.18 11.71 -10.01
CA VAL A 98 21.93 11.52 -8.76
C VAL A 98 22.37 10.08 -8.66
N SER A 99 23.67 9.83 -8.77
CA SER A 99 24.24 8.50 -8.63
C SER A 99 24.16 8.02 -7.17
N MET A 100 23.65 6.82 -6.98
CA MET A 100 23.57 6.18 -5.68
C MET A 100 24.70 5.14 -5.41
N GLY A 101 25.69 5.11 -6.28
CA GLY A 101 26.78 4.15 -6.25
C GLY A 101 26.58 2.97 -7.20
N PRO A 102 27.44 1.94 -7.12
CA PRO A 102 27.34 0.77 -7.98
C PRO A 102 25.97 0.04 -7.80
N PRO A 103 25.42 -0.58 -8.87
CA PRO A 103 26.03 -0.72 -10.17
C PRO A 103 26.00 0.57 -11.00
N SER A 104 26.90 0.71 -11.99
CA SER A 104 26.91 1.84 -12.92
C SER A 104 25.63 1.85 -13.75
N ILE A 105 24.89 2.95 -13.70
CA ILE A 105 23.66 3.17 -14.44
C ILE A 105 23.97 4.14 -15.57
N ALA A 106 23.77 3.70 -16.80
CA ALA A 106 24.09 4.50 -17.98
C ALA A 106 22.83 5.09 -18.66
N SER A 107 21.68 4.51 -18.42
CA SER A 107 20.38 5.03 -18.89
C SER A 107 19.30 4.81 -17.82
N ALA A 108 18.46 5.82 -17.63
CA ALA A 108 17.40 5.77 -16.63
C ALA A 108 16.14 6.46 -17.13
N MET A 109 15.01 6.04 -16.61
CA MET A 109 13.74 6.77 -16.72
C MET A 109 12.93 6.65 -15.45
N VAL A 110 12.13 7.65 -15.16
CA VAL A 110 11.24 7.70 -14.02
C VAL A 110 9.86 8.13 -14.47
N VAL A 111 8.82 7.43 -14.02
CA VAL A 111 7.44 7.79 -14.29
C VAL A 111 6.64 7.91 -13.00
N PRO A 112 5.83 8.97 -12.85
CA PRO A 112 4.94 9.11 -11.71
C PRO A 112 3.73 8.19 -11.86
N MET A 113 3.33 7.59 -10.75
CA MET A 113 2.05 6.89 -10.61
C MET A 113 1.03 7.91 -10.13
N MET A 114 0.10 8.25 -11.01
CA MET A 114 -0.92 9.27 -10.73
C MET A 114 -2.24 8.62 -10.35
N SER A 115 -2.81 9.03 -9.23
CA SER A 115 -4.21 8.78 -8.91
C SER A 115 -4.94 10.11 -8.77
N ARG A 116 -5.97 10.31 -9.59
CA ARG A 116 -6.63 11.62 -9.76
C ARG A 116 -5.56 12.68 -10.08
N ASP A 117 -5.43 13.72 -9.26
CA ASP A 117 -4.47 14.80 -9.43
C ASP A 117 -3.25 14.69 -8.48
N THR A 118 -3.04 13.52 -7.88
CA THR A 118 -1.97 13.31 -6.88
C THR A 118 -0.98 12.26 -7.36
N VAL A 119 0.31 12.52 -7.16
CA VAL A 119 1.35 11.50 -7.33
C VAL A 119 1.33 10.61 -6.09
N ILE A 120 0.98 9.35 -6.28
CA ILE A 120 0.94 8.33 -5.21
C ILE A 120 2.19 7.44 -5.20
N GLY A 121 3.04 7.60 -6.20
CA GLY A 121 4.27 6.82 -6.28
C GLY A 121 5.11 7.19 -7.49
N LEU A 122 6.30 6.62 -7.50
CA LEU A 122 7.28 6.77 -8.58
C LEU A 122 7.82 5.39 -8.96
N LEU A 123 7.84 5.10 -10.26
CA LEU A 123 8.53 3.96 -10.84
C LEU A 123 9.80 4.44 -11.51
N SER A 124 10.94 3.89 -11.10
CA SER A 124 12.25 4.18 -11.71
C SER A 124 12.77 2.93 -12.39
N PHE A 125 13.32 3.12 -13.58
CA PHE A 125 13.88 2.05 -14.42
C PHE A 125 15.31 2.38 -14.77
N HIS A 126 16.21 1.42 -14.62
CA HIS A 126 17.64 1.62 -14.80
C HIS A 126 18.22 0.55 -15.71
N HIS A 127 19.24 0.94 -16.49
CA HIS A 127 19.97 0.02 -17.35
C HIS A 127 21.44 0.43 -17.46
N SER A 128 22.33 -0.54 -17.58
CA SER A 128 23.77 -0.37 -17.73
C SER A 128 24.21 0.08 -19.14
N THR A 129 23.31 0.01 -20.12
CA THR A 129 23.56 0.43 -21.49
C THR A 129 23.04 1.83 -21.75
N ARG A 130 23.90 2.73 -22.25
CA ARG A 130 23.54 4.08 -22.64
C ARG A 130 22.53 4.07 -23.80
N GLY A 131 21.53 4.95 -23.77
CA GLY A 131 20.51 5.07 -24.79
C GLY A 131 19.57 3.85 -24.90
N LYS A 132 19.55 3.01 -23.87
CA LYS A 132 18.63 1.85 -23.82
C LYS A 132 17.19 2.30 -23.83
N PHE A 133 16.84 3.30 -23.01
CA PHE A 133 15.51 3.87 -22.96
C PHE A 133 15.38 5.06 -23.92
N ARG A 134 14.24 5.11 -24.61
CA ARG A 134 13.85 6.15 -25.56
C ARG A 134 12.49 6.70 -25.17
N GLU A 135 12.05 7.78 -25.81
CA GLU A 135 10.74 8.40 -25.56
C GLU A 135 9.57 7.41 -25.67
N ARG A 136 9.65 6.44 -26.60
CA ARG A 136 8.63 5.38 -26.71
C ARG A 136 8.57 4.50 -25.45
N ASP A 137 9.73 4.17 -24.88
CA ASP A 137 9.80 3.34 -23.69
C ASP A 137 9.26 4.10 -22.48
N LEU A 138 9.55 5.42 -22.42
CA LEU A 138 8.99 6.32 -21.42
C LEU A 138 7.46 6.40 -21.54
N ALA A 139 6.92 6.54 -22.75
CA ALA A 139 5.48 6.57 -22.98
C ALA A 139 4.81 5.25 -22.52
N ASN A 140 5.38 4.09 -22.90
CA ASN A 140 4.87 2.78 -22.48
C ASN A 140 4.94 2.61 -20.96
N ALA A 141 6.01 3.09 -20.32
CA ALA A 141 6.14 3.06 -18.86
C ALA A 141 5.11 3.98 -18.17
N ALA A 142 4.80 5.12 -18.78
CA ALA A 142 3.77 6.04 -18.26
C ALA A 142 2.36 5.43 -18.38
N GLU A 143 2.05 4.75 -19.50
CA GLU A 143 0.79 4.02 -19.66
C GLU A 143 0.65 2.90 -18.61
N LEU A 144 1.74 2.14 -18.39
CA LEU A 144 1.78 1.13 -17.33
C LEU A 144 1.53 1.75 -15.95
N ALA A 145 2.26 2.82 -15.61
CA ALA A 145 2.10 3.52 -14.34
C ALA A 145 0.67 4.00 -14.13
N HIS A 146 0.04 4.54 -15.18
CA HIS A 146 -1.37 4.95 -15.16
C HIS A 146 -2.32 3.78 -14.91
N ALA A 147 -2.07 2.63 -15.53
CA ALA A 147 -2.91 1.45 -15.40
C ALA A 147 -2.85 0.83 -13.99
N ILE A 148 -1.67 0.83 -13.35
CA ILE A 148 -1.48 0.21 -12.03
C ILE A 148 -1.74 1.15 -10.85
N ALA A 149 -1.63 2.46 -11.05
CA ALA A 149 -1.79 3.46 -9.98
C ALA A 149 -3.09 3.31 -9.18
N PRO A 150 -4.28 3.09 -9.79
CA PRO A 150 -5.51 2.93 -9.02
C PRO A 150 -5.49 1.74 -8.05
N LEU A 151 -4.78 0.66 -8.40
CA LEU A 151 -4.66 -0.52 -7.54
C LEU A 151 -3.81 -0.22 -6.29
N PHE A 152 -2.69 0.48 -6.49
CA PHE A 152 -1.85 0.94 -5.38
C PHE A 152 -2.54 2.01 -4.53
N ASP A 153 -3.31 2.91 -5.14
CA ASP A 153 -4.08 3.93 -4.41
C ASP A 153 -5.10 3.29 -3.46
N ILE A 154 -5.82 2.28 -3.94
CA ILE A 154 -6.74 1.51 -3.11
C ILE A 154 -6.00 0.84 -1.95
N ALA A 155 -4.86 0.21 -2.19
CA ALA A 155 -4.08 -0.46 -1.16
C ALA A 155 -3.57 0.54 -0.10
N LEU A 156 -3.04 1.70 -0.52
CA LEU A 156 -2.57 2.77 0.38
C LEU A 156 -3.71 3.38 1.21
N LEU A 157 -4.86 3.65 0.60
CA LEU A 157 -6.05 4.12 1.31
C LEU A 157 -6.51 3.09 2.32
N THR A 158 -6.42 1.81 1.94
CA THR A 158 -6.72 0.68 2.80
C THR A 158 -5.86 0.70 4.05
N GLU A 159 -4.54 0.76 3.94
CA GLU A 159 -3.61 0.81 5.06
C GLU A 159 -3.83 2.04 5.96
N SER A 160 -3.94 3.23 5.37
CA SER A 160 -4.17 4.47 6.12
C SER A 160 -5.47 4.43 6.93
N THR A 161 -6.52 3.81 6.38
CA THR A 161 -7.79 3.66 7.10
C THR A 161 -7.67 2.62 8.20
N LEU A 162 -6.99 1.50 7.98
CA LEU A 162 -6.75 0.50 9.01
C LEU A 162 -5.97 1.09 10.18
N ASP A 163 -4.90 1.83 9.92
CA ASP A 163 -4.13 2.53 10.95
C ASP A 163 -4.98 3.52 11.75
N SER A 164 -5.88 4.21 11.07
CA SER A 164 -6.82 5.15 11.71
C SER A 164 -7.83 4.40 12.58
N LEU A 165 -8.35 3.28 12.11
CA LEU A 165 -9.24 2.40 12.88
C LEU A 165 -8.56 1.79 14.09
N VAL A 166 -7.33 1.32 13.93
CA VAL A 166 -6.52 0.78 15.04
C VAL A 166 -6.32 1.85 16.10
N ARG A 167 -5.97 3.08 15.70
CA ARG A 167 -5.84 4.22 16.64
C ARG A 167 -7.15 4.54 17.32
N LEU A 168 -8.24 4.62 16.58
CA LEU A 168 -9.57 4.87 17.12
C LEU A 168 -9.97 3.77 18.12
N CYS A 169 -9.78 2.51 17.75
CA CYS A 169 -10.04 1.37 18.63
C CYS A 169 -9.24 1.47 19.93
N ARG A 170 -7.93 1.71 19.84
CA ARG A 170 -7.03 1.82 21.00
C ARG A 170 -7.35 3.00 21.92
N SER A 171 -7.87 4.11 21.38
CA SER A 171 -8.24 5.30 22.15
C SER A 171 -9.66 5.25 22.72
N ALA A 172 -10.46 4.26 22.34
CA ALA A 172 -11.83 4.14 22.82
C ALA A 172 -11.86 3.79 24.33
N ILE A 173 -12.75 4.46 25.06
CA ILE A 173 -12.97 4.24 26.52
C ILE A 173 -13.80 3.00 26.81
N ASN A 174 -14.55 2.50 25.86
CA ASN A 174 -15.34 1.28 25.97
C ASN A 174 -14.60 0.10 25.34
N PRO A 175 -14.89 -1.15 25.74
CA PRO A 175 -14.36 -2.32 25.07
C PRO A 175 -14.60 -2.27 23.57
N SER A 176 -13.54 -2.31 22.79
CA SER A 176 -13.60 -2.11 21.33
C SER A 176 -12.69 -3.07 20.60
N ALA A 177 -13.12 -3.49 19.41
CA ALA A 177 -12.38 -4.35 18.51
C ALA A 177 -12.51 -3.87 17.05
N VAL A 178 -11.49 -4.17 16.25
CA VAL A 178 -11.56 -4.13 14.78
C VAL A 178 -11.58 -5.57 14.29
N ILE A 179 -12.55 -5.91 13.48
CA ILE A 179 -12.72 -7.23 12.88
C ILE A 179 -12.71 -7.13 11.35
N ASP A 180 -12.31 -8.20 10.67
CA ASP A 180 -12.49 -8.28 9.22
C ASP A 180 -13.95 -8.64 8.84
N TRP A 181 -14.23 -8.64 7.52
CA TRP A 181 -15.56 -9.01 7.01
C TRP A 181 -15.91 -10.49 7.21
N GLN A 182 -14.94 -11.32 7.56
CA GLN A 182 -15.14 -12.71 7.96
C GLN A 182 -15.44 -12.86 9.46
N GLY A 183 -15.38 -11.75 10.21
CA GLY A 183 -15.60 -11.72 11.64
C GLY A 183 -14.38 -12.01 12.51
N ASN A 184 -13.18 -12.14 11.92
CA ASN A 184 -11.97 -12.43 12.69
C ASN A 184 -11.46 -11.15 13.35
N VAL A 185 -11.09 -11.23 14.61
CA VAL A 185 -10.54 -10.12 15.38
C VAL A 185 -9.13 -9.79 14.88
N LYS A 186 -8.91 -8.53 14.54
CA LYS A 186 -7.61 -7.99 14.11
C LYS A 186 -6.93 -7.19 15.21
N VAL A 187 -7.70 -6.40 15.94
CA VAL A 187 -7.21 -5.54 17.02
C VAL A 187 -8.28 -5.45 18.11
N VAL A 188 -7.86 -5.42 19.35
CA VAL A 188 -8.67 -5.05 20.51
C VAL A 188 -8.02 -3.91 21.28
N ASN A 189 -8.79 -3.17 22.06
CA ASN A 189 -8.24 -2.17 22.99
C ASN A 189 -8.07 -2.75 24.40
N GLY A 190 -7.37 -1.99 25.27
CA GLY A 190 -7.11 -2.43 26.64
C GLY A 190 -8.39 -2.66 27.48
N GLU A 191 -9.49 -1.98 27.17
CA GLU A 191 -10.77 -2.23 27.87
C GLU A 191 -11.36 -3.59 27.47
N MET A 192 -11.21 -3.99 26.21
CA MET A 192 -11.62 -5.31 25.72
C MET A 192 -10.74 -6.43 26.33
N GLU A 193 -9.44 -6.17 26.48
CA GLU A 193 -8.49 -7.11 27.11
C GLU A 193 -8.84 -7.39 28.58
N LYS A 194 -9.38 -6.42 29.31
CA LYS A 194 -9.82 -6.58 30.71
C LYS A 194 -10.98 -7.56 30.87
N LEU A 195 -11.67 -7.93 29.80
CA LEU A 195 -12.73 -8.92 29.84
C LEU A 195 -12.22 -10.36 30.01
N ASP A 196 -10.90 -10.55 30.15
CA ASP A 196 -10.22 -11.83 30.38
C ASP A 196 -10.60 -12.91 29.35
N ILE A 197 -10.60 -12.51 28.08
CA ILE A 197 -10.92 -13.38 26.95
C ILE A 197 -9.70 -13.49 26.06
N ALA A 198 -9.35 -14.71 25.66
CA ALA A 198 -8.37 -14.93 24.61
C ALA A 198 -8.98 -14.53 23.26
N TRP A 199 -8.64 -13.36 22.77
CA TRP A 199 -9.20 -12.82 21.50
C TRP A 199 -8.58 -13.45 20.25
N GLU A 200 -7.43 -14.09 20.39
CA GLU A 200 -6.80 -14.80 19.29
C GLU A 200 -7.68 -15.97 18.83
N GLY A 201 -8.01 -16.01 17.56
CA GLY A 201 -8.90 -17.03 17.00
C GLY A 201 -10.39 -16.84 17.29
N VAL A 202 -10.79 -15.76 17.98
CA VAL A 202 -12.21 -15.42 18.16
C VAL A 202 -12.79 -14.93 16.85
N ASN A 203 -13.93 -15.48 16.47
CA ASN A 203 -14.68 -15.06 15.30
C ASN A 203 -16.05 -14.52 15.71
N PHE A 204 -16.34 -13.30 15.31
CA PHE A 204 -17.65 -12.70 15.49
C PHE A 204 -18.62 -13.28 14.44
N SER A 205 -19.76 -13.75 14.89
CA SER A 205 -20.77 -14.32 13.99
C SER A 205 -21.16 -13.32 12.90
N GLN A 206 -21.41 -13.83 11.69
CA GLN A 206 -21.84 -13.00 10.56
C GLN A 206 -23.14 -12.24 10.82
N SER A 207 -23.95 -12.67 11.80
CA SER A 207 -25.16 -11.94 12.23
C SER A 207 -24.87 -10.56 12.84
N LEU A 208 -23.63 -10.32 13.32
CA LEU A 208 -23.18 -9.05 13.86
C LEU A 208 -22.64 -8.11 12.80
N LEU A 209 -22.36 -8.62 11.59
CA LEU A 209 -21.81 -7.81 10.51
C LEU A 209 -22.93 -7.03 9.82
N PRO A 210 -22.77 -5.71 9.66
CA PRO A 210 -23.75 -4.91 8.93
C PRO A 210 -23.83 -5.38 7.47
N ARG A 211 -25.06 -5.59 6.99
CA ARG A 211 -25.31 -6.07 5.62
C ARG A 211 -25.07 -4.99 4.56
N GLU A 212 -25.10 -3.72 4.97
CA GLU A 212 -24.92 -2.57 4.09
C GLU A 212 -23.77 -1.68 4.56
N LEU A 213 -22.88 -1.34 3.65
CA LEU A 213 -21.63 -0.61 3.90
C LEU A 213 -21.81 0.86 4.31
N ASN A 214 -23.02 1.40 4.21
CA ASN A 214 -23.28 2.84 4.40
C ASN A 214 -24.11 3.16 5.66
N VAL A 215 -24.40 2.16 6.50
CA VAL A 215 -25.28 2.34 7.66
C VAL A 215 -24.52 2.05 8.93
N VAL A 216 -24.48 3.01 9.83
CA VAL A 216 -24.13 2.75 11.24
C VAL A 216 -25.29 1.96 11.82
N THR A 217 -25.13 0.67 11.97
CA THR A 217 -26.15 -0.20 12.51
C THR A 217 -25.88 -0.41 13.98
N ILE A 218 -26.77 0.08 14.83
CA ILE A 218 -26.78 -0.27 16.24
C ILE A 218 -27.57 -1.58 16.32
N GLN A 219 -26.89 -2.67 16.63
CA GLN A 219 -27.55 -3.95 16.83
C GLN A 219 -27.46 -4.31 18.31
N GLN A 220 -28.61 -4.58 18.92
CA GLN A 220 -28.65 -5.31 20.17
C GLN A 220 -28.37 -6.78 19.83
N CYS A 221 -27.27 -7.31 20.34
CA CYS A 221 -26.86 -8.67 20.09
C CYS A 221 -26.84 -9.45 21.38
N GLU A 222 -27.56 -10.57 21.42
CA GLU A 222 -27.20 -11.64 22.31
C GLU A 222 -25.95 -12.30 21.74
N TRP A 223 -24.89 -12.26 22.51
CA TRP A 223 -23.60 -12.77 22.11
C TRP A 223 -23.55 -14.29 22.21
N GLU A 224 -23.36 -14.97 21.10
CA GLU A 224 -22.94 -16.37 21.06
C GLU A 224 -21.40 -16.47 21.00
N GLY A 225 -20.74 -15.90 22.02
CA GLY A 225 -19.29 -15.96 22.16
C GLY A 225 -18.81 -17.01 23.13
N PRO A 226 -17.51 -17.07 23.42
CA PRO A 226 -16.98 -17.95 24.49
C PRO A 226 -17.77 -17.79 25.77
N ARG A 227 -18.06 -18.88 26.44
CA ARG A 227 -19.01 -19.00 27.58
C ARG A 227 -18.98 -17.90 28.66
N LYS A 228 -17.89 -17.13 28.78
CA LYS A 228 -17.73 -16.02 29.74
C LYS A 228 -18.43 -14.72 29.32
N LEU A 229 -18.63 -14.46 28.02
CA LEU A 229 -19.34 -13.28 27.54
C LEU A 229 -20.85 -13.48 27.43
N SER A 230 -21.33 -14.72 27.32
CA SER A 230 -22.74 -15.03 27.19
C SER A 230 -23.59 -14.66 28.44
N SER A 231 -22.95 -14.28 29.55
CA SER A 231 -23.62 -13.86 30.79
C SER A 231 -23.70 -12.35 31.00
N LEU A 232 -23.08 -11.55 30.14
CA LEU A 232 -23.08 -10.09 30.26
C LEU A 232 -23.87 -9.50 29.09
N PRO A 233 -24.95 -8.74 29.36
CA PRO A 233 -25.69 -8.06 28.32
C PRO A 233 -24.86 -6.87 27.81
N PHE A 234 -24.40 -6.97 26.58
CA PHE A 234 -23.72 -5.88 25.90
C PHE A 234 -24.53 -5.42 24.69
N ASN A 235 -24.59 -4.12 24.49
CA ASN A 235 -24.93 -3.54 23.22
C ASN A 235 -23.68 -3.50 22.35
N ALA A 236 -23.74 -4.03 21.15
CA ALA A 236 -22.67 -3.92 20.18
C ALA A 236 -23.01 -2.84 19.15
N HIS A 237 -22.14 -1.84 19.04
CA HIS A 237 -22.19 -0.84 18.00
C HIS A 237 -21.19 -1.24 16.91
N ALA A 238 -21.67 -1.49 15.71
CA ALA A 238 -20.85 -1.92 14.60
C ALA A 238 -20.80 -0.81 13.54
N VAL A 239 -19.60 -0.32 13.23
CA VAL A 239 -19.37 0.69 12.19
C VAL A 239 -18.60 0.03 11.05
N PRO A 240 -19.21 -0.14 9.88
CA PRO A 240 -18.53 -0.74 8.74
C PRO A 240 -17.56 0.24 8.06
N PHE A 241 -16.42 -0.28 7.65
CA PHE A 241 -15.42 0.46 6.88
C PHE A 241 -15.13 -0.28 5.57
N ARG A 242 -15.39 0.39 4.48
CA ARG A 242 -15.26 -0.20 3.15
C ARG A 242 -13.83 -0.66 2.89
N GLY A 243 -13.67 -1.91 2.48
CA GLY A 243 -12.37 -2.49 2.16
C GLY A 243 -11.62 -3.13 3.34
N PHE A 244 -12.11 -2.97 4.62
CA PHE A 244 -11.38 -3.44 5.81
C PHE A 244 -12.12 -4.44 6.67
N GLY A 245 -13.33 -4.08 7.05
CA GLY A 245 -14.07 -4.79 8.05
C GLY A 245 -14.96 -3.86 8.87
N VAL A 246 -15.08 -4.16 10.14
CA VAL A 246 -16.00 -3.49 11.05
C VAL A 246 -15.28 -3.12 12.34
N TRP A 247 -15.48 -1.87 12.80
CA TRP A 247 -15.18 -1.49 14.18
C TRP A 247 -16.38 -1.83 15.05
N ILE A 248 -16.13 -2.61 16.09
CA ILE A 248 -17.14 -2.98 17.08
C ILE A 248 -16.80 -2.33 18.41
N GLN A 249 -17.79 -1.72 19.04
CA GLN A 249 -17.71 -1.21 20.40
C GLN A 249 -18.80 -1.88 21.25
N LEU A 250 -18.40 -2.39 22.40
CA LEU A 250 -19.33 -2.95 23.37
C LEU A 250 -19.65 -1.91 24.44
N THR A 251 -20.93 -1.73 24.73
CA THR A 251 -21.40 -0.90 25.85
C THR A 251 -22.21 -1.77 26.80
N ALA A 252 -21.93 -1.69 28.09
CA ALA A 252 -22.77 -2.34 29.10
C ALA A 252 -24.17 -1.69 29.12
N PHE A 253 -25.20 -2.47 29.46
CA PHE A 253 -26.53 -1.96 29.72
C PHE A 253 -26.53 -1.15 31.01
#